data_d808a2d063f3c7ea7e7b268e4798ede7
#
_entry.id   d808a2d063f3c7ea7e7b268e4798ede7
#
_cell.length_a   1.000
_cell.length_b   1.000
_cell.length_c   1.000
_cell.angle_alpha   90.00
_cell.angle_beta   90.00
_cell.angle_gamma   90.00
#
_symmetry.space_group_name_H-M   'P 1'
#
loop_
_entity.id
_entity.type
_entity.pdbx_description
1 polymer ?
#
loop_
_entity_poly.entity_id
_entity_poly.type
_entity_poly.pdbx_seq_one_letter_code
_entity_poly.pdbx_strand_id
1 'polypeptide(L)'
;MKTKFILPIIALGLLAACDDDSNSTGPATEPTTESSASVEPESSTNAEPASSAEALQEFRKKIENTIPNNVATEVEDYDNYKYYGAELSGRDQFTYGRFEARMKMVSISGSVSSMFLYYDPSYLLKDEPWNEIDIEVLGTNPGAWQSNLITRYPDEEGKKNPKITSEYKTGFGFNSTEDFHLFAFVWTPEYISWEIDSVEIRRDVIGMAKGQVEFMTKEQSLRFNLWASKSASWTGKFTGAELADGPIAQEIDYGRVYSYDTETKTFTKAWQDDFEGDKLDATHWYTGNWNMEKVDLAPENVVIEDGKCKLLISRVAK
;
A
#
# COMPACT_ATOMS: atom_id res chain seq x y z
N MET A 1 -1.75 2.92 43.98
CA MET A 1 -2.56 3.17 42.81
C MET A 1 -1.86 4.24 41.96
N LYS A 2 -1.17 3.84 40.89
CA LYS A 2 -0.53 4.77 39.94
C LYS A 2 -1.33 4.70 38.64
N THR A 3 -2.14 5.69 38.40
CA THR A 3 -2.93 5.87 37.18
C THR A 3 -1.97 6.24 36.05
N LYS A 4 -1.83 5.35 35.07
CA LYS A 4 -1.13 5.66 33.83
C LYS A 4 -2.07 6.44 32.91
N PHE A 5 -1.77 7.70 32.72
CA PHE A 5 -2.39 8.49 31.65
C PHE A 5 -1.79 8.03 30.32
N ILE A 6 -2.64 7.52 29.43
CA ILE A 6 -2.29 7.27 28.02
C ILE A 6 -2.57 8.59 27.30
N LEU A 7 -1.51 9.26 26.83
CA LEU A 7 -1.62 10.42 25.95
C LEU A 7 -2.02 9.96 24.55
N PRO A 8 -2.89 10.70 23.84
CA PRO A 8 -3.18 10.42 22.44
C PRO A 8 -1.96 10.75 21.57
N ILE A 9 -1.62 9.82 20.69
CA ILE A 9 -0.52 9.92 19.74
C ILE A 9 -1.01 10.75 18.56
N ILE A 10 -0.39 11.91 18.33
CA ILE A 10 -0.65 12.76 17.15
C ILE A 10 0.33 12.38 16.06
N ALA A 11 -0.14 11.69 15.04
CA ALA A 11 0.64 11.34 13.86
C ALA A 11 0.66 12.52 12.86
N LEU A 12 1.79 13.21 12.72
CA LEU A 12 2.02 14.21 11.68
C LEU A 12 2.85 13.56 10.56
N GLY A 13 2.18 12.96 9.59
CA GLY A 13 2.81 12.50 8.36
C GLY A 13 3.13 13.68 7.45
N LEU A 14 4.38 14.16 7.45
CA LEU A 14 4.88 15.09 6.42
C LEU A 14 5.45 14.27 5.27
N LEU A 15 4.69 14.13 4.21
CA LEU A 15 5.19 13.70 2.91
C LEU A 15 5.78 14.92 2.19
N ALA A 16 7.10 14.91 1.98
CA ALA A 16 7.77 15.92 1.15
C ALA A 16 7.74 15.45 -0.30
N ALA A 17 7.30 16.31 -1.20
CA ALA A 17 7.38 16.14 -2.64
C ALA A 17 8.85 16.01 -3.08
N CYS A 18 9.12 15.05 -3.97
CA CYS A 18 10.42 14.92 -4.64
C CYS A 18 10.47 15.86 -5.83
N ASP A 19 11.55 16.66 -5.90
CA ASP A 19 11.98 17.34 -7.12
C ASP A 19 12.79 16.37 -7.99
N ASP A 20 12.57 16.48 -9.33
CA ASP A 20 13.31 15.78 -10.38
C ASP A 20 14.78 16.22 -10.45
N ASP A 21 15.72 15.26 -10.71
CA ASP A 21 16.69 15.42 -11.77
C ASP A 21 17.52 14.15 -12.06
N SER A 22 17.39 13.76 -13.31
CA SER A 22 18.30 13.26 -14.36
C SER A 22 19.47 12.29 -14.10
N ASN A 23 19.41 11.20 -14.84
CA ASN A 23 20.38 10.70 -15.82
C ASN A 23 21.78 10.22 -15.41
N SER A 24 22.07 8.92 -15.57
CA SER A 24 23.32 8.49 -16.21
C SER A 24 23.31 7.02 -16.67
N THR A 25 23.78 6.87 -17.88
CA THR A 25 24.02 5.66 -18.68
C THR A 25 25.36 4.99 -18.36
N GLY A 26 25.43 3.66 -18.59
CA GLY A 26 26.69 2.96 -18.82
C GLY A 26 26.66 1.46 -18.56
N PRO A 27 27.50 0.64 -19.24
CA PRO A 27 27.00 -0.46 -20.05
C PRO A 27 27.27 -1.87 -19.49
N ALA A 28 26.62 -2.84 -20.16
CA ALA A 28 26.67 -4.28 -19.94
C ALA A 28 28.02 -4.93 -20.29
N THR A 29 28.34 -6.05 -19.63
CA THR A 29 29.20 -7.11 -20.18
C THR A 29 28.68 -8.47 -19.75
N GLU A 30 28.39 -9.29 -20.75
CA GLU A 30 28.16 -10.73 -20.64
C GLU A 30 29.48 -11.51 -20.35
N PRO A 31 29.36 -12.75 -19.86
CA PRO A 31 30.12 -13.82 -20.48
C PRO A 31 29.32 -15.09 -20.78
N THR A 32 29.77 -15.67 -21.87
CA THR A 32 29.47 -16.81 -22.65
C THR A 32 29.47 -18.19 -21.94
N THR A 33 28.51 -19.00 -22.33
CA THR A 33 28.39 -20.44 -22.69
C THR A 33 29.40 -21.49 -22.19
N GLU A 34 28.88 -22.66 -21.77
CA GLU A 34 29.09 -23.96 -22.47
C GLU A 34 28.10 -25.07 -22.03
N SER A 35 27.67 -25.80 -22.94
CA SER A 35 26.91 -26.91 -23.40
C SER A 35 27.12 -28.25 -22.69
N SER A 36 26.05 -29.03 -22.47
CA SER A 36 25.96 -30.44 -22.91
C SER A 36 24.57 -31.08 -22.71
N ALA A 37 24.01 -31.51 -23.84
CA ALA A 37 23.30 -32.74 -24.24
C ALA A 37 22.16 -33.34 -23.39
N SER A 38 20.96 -33.24 -23.95
CA SER A 38 19.95 -34.20 -24.41
C SER A 38 19.51 -35.38 -23.53
N VAL A 39 18.21 -35.46 -23.24
CA VAL A 39 17.28 -36.57 -23.45
C VAL A 39 15.85 -36.01 -23.52
N GLU A 40 15.14 -36.28 -24.65
CA GLU A 40 13.69 -36.10 -24.76
C GLU A 40 12.95 -37.25 -24.05
N PRO A 41 11.71 -37.00 -23.56
CA PRO A 41 10.55 -37.73 -24.04
C PRO A 41 9.31 -36.89 -24.33
N GLU A 42 8.64 -37.31 -25.31
CA GLU A 42 7.31 -37.19 -25.89
C GLU A 42 6.27 -36.22 -25.27
N SER A 43 5.74 -35.44 -26.17
CA SER A 43 4.50 -34.75 -26.38
C SER A 43 3.33 -35.09 -25.44
N SER A 44 2.92 -34.08 -24.64
CA SER A 44 1.53 -33.82 -24.33
C SER A 44 1.26 -32.32 -24.50
N THR A 45 0.33 -31.99 -25.39
CA THR A 45 -0.12 -30.62 -25.70
C THR A 45 -0.86 -30.05 -24.53
N ASN A 46 -0.15 -29.41 -23.62
CA ASN A 46 -0.71 -28.42 -22.69
C ASN A 46 -0.10 -27.06 -23.09
N ALA A 47 -0.96 -26.12 -23.42
CA ALA A 47 -0.55 -24.76 -23.64
C ALA A 47 0.16 -24.27 -22.35
N GLU A 48 1.46 -23.98 -22.46
CA GLU A 48 2.21 -23.35 -21.38
C GLU A 48 1.54 -22.00 -21.03
N PRO A 49 1.41 -21.65 -19.74
CA PRO A 49 1.04 -20.30 -19.38
C PRO A 49 2.14 -19.36 -19.91
N ALA A 50 1.71 -18.31 -20.63
CA ALA A 50 2.60 -17.26 -21.12
C ALA A 50 3.60 -16.87 -20.01
N SER A 51 4.87 -16.71 -20.39
CA SER A 51 5.90 -16.38 -19.40
C SER A 51 5.49 -15.11 -18.65
N SER A 52 5.85 -14.98 -17.38
CA SER A 52 5.50 -13.82 -16.56
C SER A 52 5.87 -12.47 -17.22
N ALA A 53 6.88 -12.48 -18.10
CA ALA A 53 7.32 -11.33 -18.89
C ALA A 53 6.34 -10.98 -20.02
N GLU A 54 5.72 -11.97 -20.67
CA GLU A 54 4.73 -11.74 -21.74
C GLU A 54 3.38 -11.29 -21.16
N ALA A 55 2.95 -11.89 -20.05
CA ALA A 55 1.77 -11.43 -19.29
C ALA A 55 1.93 -9.98 -18.80
N LEU A 56 3.13 -9.60 -18.34
CA LEU A 56 3.49 -8.23 -17.97
C LEU A 56 3.48 -7.27 -19.17
N GLN A 57 3.92 -7.70 -20.35
CA GLN A 57 3.90 -6.88 -21.56
C GLN A 57 2.48 -6.69 -22.11
N GLU A 58 1.64 -7.73 -22.11
CA GLU A 58 0.22 -7.59 -22.48
C GLU A 58 -0.54 -6.71 -21.49
N PHE A 59 -0.29 -6.88 -20.21
CA PHE A 59 -0.83 -6.04 -19.16
C PHE A 59 -0.42 -4.57 -19.37
N ARG A 60 0.85 -4.27 -19.62
CA ARG A 60 1.34 -2.91 -19.93
C ARG A 60 0.69 -2.31 -21.18
N LYS A 61 0.47 -3.08 -22.25
CA LYS A 61 -0.23 -2.60 -23.46
C LYS A 61 -1.69 -2.28 -23.23
N LYS A 62 -2.37 -3.01 -22.34
CA LYS A 62 -3.75 -2.73 -21.95
C LYS A 62 -3.90 -1.39 -21.21
N ILE A 63 -2.87 -0.99 -20.48
CA ILE A 63 -2.82 0.19 -19.60
C ILE A 63 -2.80 1.49 -20.41
N GLU A 64 -2.03 1.57 -21.49
CA GLU A 64 -1.84 2.80 -22.27
C GLU A 64 -3.15 3.34 -22.89
N ASN A 65 -4.20 2.53 -22.92
CA ASN A 65 -5.48 2.87 -23.54
C ASN A 65 -6.61 3.22 -22.54
N THR A 66 -6.37 3.20 -21.21
CA THR A 66 -7.46 3.28 -20.23
C THR A 66 -7.42 4.50 -19.28
N ILE A 67 -6.62 5.53 -19.56
CA ILE A 67 -6.54 6.72 -18.67
C ILE A 67 -7.69 7.70 -18.98
N PRO A 68 -8.72 7.82 -18.12
CA PRO A 68 -9.73 8.86 -18.27
C PRO A 68 -9.19 10.20 -17.79
N ASN A 69 -9.33 11.23 -18.62
CA ASN A 69 -9.11 12.61 -18.21
C ASN A 69 -10.31 13.08 -17.34
N ASN A 70 -10.26 12.88 -16.05
CA ASN A 70 -11.22 13.49 -15.12
C ASN A 70 -10.80 14.92 -14.82
N VAL A 71 -11.48 15.88 -15.39
CA VAL A 71 -11.42 17.29 -14.99
C VAL A 71 -12.34 17.47 -13.79
N ALA A 72 -11.78 17.67 -12.61
CA ALA A 72 -12.54 17.96 -11.40
C ALA A 72 -13.22 19.33 -11.54
N THR A 73 -14.54 19.37 -11.38
CA THR A 73 -15.31 20.61 -11.24
C THR A 73 -14.93 21.26 -9.90
N GLU A 74 -14.50 22.52 -9.92
CA GLU A 74 -14.25 23.28 -8.68
C GLU A 74 -15.58 23.53 -7.95
N VAL A 75 -15.67 23.04 -6.71
CA VAL A 75 -16.75 23.40 -5.78
C VAL A 75 -16.14 24.12 -4.60
N GLU A 76 -16.63 25.34 -4.35
CA GLU A 76 -16.08 26.29 -3.36
C GLU A 76 -16.46 25.98 -1.89
N ASP A 77 -16.86 24.77 -1.54
CA ASP A 77 -17.54 24.48 -0.26
C ASP A 77 -16.65 23.83 0.81
N TYR A 78 -15.33 23.75 0.58
CA TYR A 78 -14.39 23.11 1.50
C TYR A 78 -14.45 23.69 2.93
N ASP A 79 -14.67 25.01 3.05
CA ASP A 79 -14.63 25.71 4.35
C ASP A 79 -15.87 25.46 5.24
N ASN A 80 -16.97 24.95 4.67
CA ASN A 80 -18.22 24.71 5.40
C ASN A 80 -18.32 23.32 6.06
N TYR A 81 -17.35 22.45 5.78
CA TYR A 81 -17.36 21.06 6.25
C TYR A 81 -16.09 20.69 7.01
N LYS A 82 -16.24 19.74 7.93
CA LYS A 82 -15.14 18.90 8.42
C LYS A 82 -15.12 17.61 7.65
N TYR A 83 -13.91 17.12 7.36
CA TYR A 83 -13.70 15.90 6.61
C TYR A 83 -13.04 14.86 7.49
N TYR A 84 -13.50 13.64 7.37
CA TYR A 84 -13.00 12.50 8.12
C TYR A 84 -12.56 11.39 7.16
N GLY A 85 -11.46 10.75 7.49
CA GLY A 85 -10.94 9.56 6.84
C GLY A 85 -10.97 8.37 7.80
N ALA A 86 -10.34 7.28 7.42
CA ALA A 86 -10.25 6.07 8.22
C ALA A 86 -8.86 5.45 8.14
N GLU A 87 -8.43 4.79 9.23
CA GLU A 87 -7.32 3.84 9.23
C GLU A 87 -7.67 2.64 10.09
N LEU A 88 -7.42 1.45 9.52
CA LEU A 88 -7.47 0.16 10.18
C LEU A 88 -6.04 -0.36 10.31
N SER A 89 -5.58 -0.59 11.54
CA SER A 89 -4.22 -0.99 11.85
C SER A 89 -4.17 -2.33 12.57
N GLY A 90 -3.35 -3.25 12.06
CA GLY A 90 -3.10 -4.54 12.70
C GLY A 90 -2.30 -4.40 13.99
N ARG A 91 -2.62 -5.23 14.99
CA ARG A 91 -1.87 -5.35 16.25
C ARG A 91 -0.75 -6.35 16.16
N ASP A 92 -0.95 -7.37 15.33
CA ASP A 92 0.05 -8.40 15.10
C ASP A 92 1.16 -7.89 14.19
N GLN A 93 2.40 -8.11 14.59
CA GLN A 93 3.57 -7.66 13.86
C GLN A 93 4.38 -8.85 13.37
N PHE A 94 4.92 -8.74 12.17
CA PHE A 94 5.67 -9.79 11.51
C PHE A 94 6.95 -9.23 10.90
N THR A 95 8.04 -9.97 11.05
CA THR A 95 9.23 -9.80 10.22
C THR A 95 9.18 -10.86 9.14
N TYR A 96 9.02 -10.41 7.90
CA TYR A 96 8.79 -11.22 6.72
C TYR A 96 7.43 -11.94 6.70
N GLY A 97 6.89 -12.14 5.52
CA GLY A 97 5.60 -12.79 5.35
C GLY A 97 4.98 -12.54 3.99
N ARG A 98 3.79 -13.10 3.82
CA ARG A 98 2.85 -12.73 2.77
C ARG A 98 1.64 -12.06 3.42
N PHE A 99 1.30 -10.90 2.95
CA PHE A 99 0.18 -10.08 3.44
C PHE A 99 -0.73 -9.83 2.28
N GLU A 100 -1.99 -10.23 2.38
CA GLU A 100 -2.94 -10.08 1.29
C GLU A 100 -4.31 -9.59 1.78
N ALA A 101 -4.97 -8.83 0.92
CA ALA A 101 -6.34 -8.42 1.13
C ALA A 101 -7.09 -8.35 -0.20
N ARG A 102 -8.36 -8.75 -0.19
CA ARG A 102 -9.25 -8.56 -1.31
C ARG A 102 -10.05 -7.27 -1.10
N MET A 103 -9.82 -6.28 -1.96
CA MET A 103 -10.29 -4.92 -1.74
C MET A 103 -10.85 -4.30 -3.01
N LYS A 104 -11.82 -3.38 -2.80
CA LYS A 104 -12.25 -2.41 -3.79
C LYS A 104 -11.78 -1.03 -3.32
N MET A 105 -10.98 -0.37 -4.16
CA MET A 105 -10.30 0.87 -3.81
C MET A 105 -11.17 2.11 -4.05
N VAL A 106 -10.69 3.26 -3.59
CA VAL A 106 -11.29 4.58 -3.82
C VAL A 106 -10.33 5.45 -4.62
N SER A 107 -10.87 6.22 -5.55
CA SER A 107 -10.12 7.25 -6.29
C SER A 107 -11.02 8.46 -6.53
N ILE A 108 -11.07 9.35 -5.53
CA ILE A 108 -11.67 10.70 -5.66
C ILE A 108 -10.57 11.74 -5.60
N SER A 109 -10.74 12.88 -6.25
CA SER A 109 -9.69 13.90 -6.33
C SER A 109 -9.13 14.26 -4.95
N GLY A 110 -7.82 14.10 -4.78
CA GLY A 110 -7.11 14.35 -3.53
C GLY A 110 -7.03 13.16 -2.57
N SER A 111 -7.73 12.04 -2.84
CA SER A 111 -7.69 10.87 -1.94
C SER A 111 -6.44 10.01 -2.13
N VAL A 112 -6.11 9.26 -1.08
CA VAL A 112 -5.21 8.11 -1.07
C VAL A 112 -5.96 6.95 -0.43
N SER A 113 -6.08 5.85 -1.17
CA SER A 113 -6.69 4.59 -0.73
C SER A 113 -5.58 3.54 -0.71
N SER A 114 -5.25 2.98 0.45
CA SER A 114 -4.03 2.20 0.60
C SER A 114 -4.19 0.89 1.34
N MET A 115 -3.20 0.01 1.11
CA MET A 115 -2.77 -1.11 1.93
C MET A 115 -1.28 -0.96 2.17
N PHE A 116 -0.81 -1.11 3.40
CA PHE A 116 0.60 -0.92 3.71
C PHE A 116 1.08 -1.74 4.90
N LEU A 117 2.39 -1.91 5.01
CA LEU A 117 3.06 -2.45 6.19
C LEU A 117 3.83 -1.32 6.86
N TYR A 118 3.80 -1.26 8.18
CA TYR A 118 4.42 -0.18 8.92
C TYR A 118 5.01 -0.62 10.26
N TYR A 119 6.19 -0.08 10.58
CA TYR A 119 6.86 -0.23 11.86
C TYR A 119 6.55 0.95 12.79
N ASP A 120 5.64 0.77 13.74
CA ASP A 120 5.16 1.80 14.66
C ASP A 120 6.22 2.56 15.45
N PRO A 121 7.23 1.88 16.05
CA PRO A 121 8.23 2.57 16.84
C PRO A 121 9.00 3.65 16.09
N SER A 122 9.07 3.57 14.76
CA SER A 122 9.73 4.60 13.92
C SER A 122 9.15 5.99 14.10
N TYR A 123 7.87 6.07 14.44
CA TYR A 123 7.17 7.32 14.67
C TYR A 123 7.40 7.85 16.09
N LEU A 124 7.37 6.95 17.07
CA LEU A 124 7.39 7.29 18.50
C LEU A 124 8.80 7.57 19.02
N LEU A 125 9.80 6.85 18.50
CA LEU A 125 11.16 6.87 19.02
C LEU A 125 12.12 7.50 18.02
N LYS A 126 13.04 8.35 18.49
CA LYS A 126 13.94 9.10 17.62
C LYS A 126 15.02 8.25 16.98
N ASP A 127 15.43 7.20 17.67
CA ASP A 127 16.51 6.29 17.33
C ASP A 127 16.05 5.03 16.58
N GLU A 128 14.74 4.90 16.35
CA GLU A 128 14.20 3.80 15.56
C GLU A 128 14.16 4.12 14.05
N PRO A 129 14.46 3.15 13.19
CA PRO A 129 14.39 3.31 11.75
C PRO A 129 12.94 3.42 11.26
N TRP A 130 12.74 3.96 10.07
CA TRP A 130 11.46 3.89 9.37
C TRP A 130 11.49 2.72 8.41
N ASN A 131 10.53 1.81 8.53
CA ASN A 131 10.28 0.71 7.60
C ASN A 131 8.80 0.71 7.22
N GLU A 132 8.52 0.81 5.90
CA GLU A 132 7.17 0.87 5.34
C GLU A 132 7.17 0.29 3.92
N ILE A 133 6.12 -0.46 3.57
CA ILE A 133 5.91 -1.08 2.25
C ILE A 133 4.48 -0.74 1.84
N ASP A 134 4.28 -0.09 0.66
CA ASP A 134 3.01 0.51 0.29
C ASP A 134 2.42 -0.01 -1.00
N ILE A 135 1.09 -0.06 -1.03
CA ILE A 135 0.21 -0.01 -2.21
C ILE A 135 -0.74 1.16 -2.01
N GLU A 136 -0.77 2.09 -2.98
CA GLU A 136 -1.61 3.28 -2.92
C GLU A 136 -2.33 3.49 -4.25
N VAL A 137 -3.65 3.70 -4.21
CA VAL A 137 -4.45 4.20 -5.33
C VAL A 137 -4.71 5.68 -5.08
N LEU A 138 -4.25 6.52 -6.02
CA LEU A 138 -4.30 7.97 -5.89
C LEU A 138 -5.56 8.55 -6.53
N GLY A 139 -6.04 9.64 -6.00
CA GLY A 139 -7.35 10.22 -6.31
C GLY A 139 -7.61 10.68 -7.72
N THR A 140 -6.59 10.67 -8.60
CA THR A 140 -6.75 11.08 -10.01
C THR A 140 -6.64 9.92 -10.99
N ASN A 141 -6.37 8.71 -10.52
CA ASN A 141 -6.13 7.59 -11.43
C ASN A 141 -6.59 6.24 -10.84
N PRO A 142 -7.87 5.88 -10.99
CA PRO A 142 -8.39 4.59 -10.53
C PRO A 142 -7.85 3.39 -11.31
N GLY A 143 -7.26 3.63 -12.48
CA GLY A 143 -6.65 2.59 -13.33
C GLY A 143 -5.17 2.34 -13.02
N ALA A 144 -4.60 2.98 -12.00
CA ALA A 144 -3.20 2.81 -11.63
C ALA A 144 -3.00 2.81 -10.11
N TRP A 145 -1.86 2.31 -9.71
CA TRP A 145 -1.42 2.28 -8.32
C TRP A 145 0.04 2.72 -8.21
N GLN A 146 0.41 3.15 -7.02
CA GLN A 146 1.78 3.42 -6.63
C GLN A 146 2.22 2.36 -5.63
N SER A 147 3.32 1.67 -5.90
CA SER A 147 4.03 0.85 -4.92
C SER A 147 5.23 1.61 -4.41
N ASN A 148 5.57 1.46 -3.13
CA ASN A 148 6.69 2.18 -2.55
C ASN A 148 7.40 1.35 -1.49
N LEU A 149 8.68 1.66 -1.27
CA LEU A 149 9.44 1.33 -0.08
C LEU A 149 9.87 2.63 0.56
N ILE A 150 9.58 2.80 1.85
CA ILE A 150 10.03 3.97 2.61
C ILE A 150 10.94 3.51 3.74
N THR A 151 12.16 4.04 3.75
CA THR A 151 13.12 3.82 4.82
C THR A 151 13.70 5.12 5.31
N ARG A 152 14.11 5.15 6.57
CA ARG A 152 14.88 6.23 7.17
C ARG A 152 15.71 5.65 8.31
N TYR A 153 16.98 5.99 8.34
CA TYR A 153 17.87 5.59 9.44
C TYR A 153 18.10 6.79 10.35
N PRO A 154 18.09 6.60 11.67
CA PRO A 154 18.69 7.60 12.56
C PRO A 154 20.21 7.67 12.29
N ASP A 155 20.80 8.84 12.43
CA ASP A 155 22.26 8.97 12.48
C ASP A 155 22.80 8.55 13.85
N GLU A 156 24.13 8.54 14.00
CA GLU A 156 24.80 8.16 15.25
C GLU A 156 24.46 9.09 16.44
N GLU A 157 23.95 10.30 16.15
CA GLU A 157 23.48 11.26 17.15
C GLU A 157 21.99 11.14 17.45
N GLY A 158 21.28 10.17 16.84
CA GLY A 158 19.82 9.97 16.97
C GLY A 158 19.00 11.02 16.21
N LYS A 159 19.62 11.77 15.28
CA LYS A 159 18.89 12.65 14.37
C LYS A 159 18.29 11.83 13.22
N LYS A 160 17.08 12.19 12.83
CA LYS A 160 16.41 11.53 11.73
C LYS A 160 16.95 12.01 10.39
N ASN A 161 17.61 11.13 9.65
CA ASN A 161 17.97 11.36 8.26
C ASN A 161 16.72 11.58 7.38
N PRO A 162 16.86 12.16 6.19
CA PRO A 162 15.76 12.23 5.22
C PRO A 162 15.20 10.84 4.91
N LYS A 163 13.89 10.76 4.65
CA LYS A 163 13.28 9.54 4.14
C LYS A 163 13.87 9.20 2.76
N ILE A 164 14.08 7.91 2.53
CA ILE A 164 14.41 7.35 1.22
C ILE A 164 13.14 6.67 0.71
N THR A 165 12.69 7.02 -0.48
CA THR A 165 11.53 6.42 -1.13
C THR A 165 11.93 5.76 -2.45
N SER A 166 11.27 4.67 -2.82
CA SER A 166 11.44 3.97 -4.10
C SER A 166 10.06 3.73 -4.70
N GLU A 167 9.47 4.82 -5.18
CA GLU A 167 8.15 4.83 -5.79
C GLU A 167 8.17 4.22 -7.19
N TYR A 168 7.13 3.44 -7.50
CA TYR A 168 6.88 2.95 -8.85
C TYR A 168 5.38 2.99 -9.15
N LYS A 169 5.00 3.71 -10.21
CA LYS A 169 3.61 3.84 -10.64
C LYS A 169 3.34 2.87 -11.81
N THR A 170 2.33 2.05 -11.64
CA THR A 170 1.93 1.05 -12.64
C THR A 170 0.41 1.08 -12.80
N GLY A 171 -0.08 0.95 -14.03
CA GLY A 171 -1.50 0.79 -14.24
C GLY A 171 -1.97 -0.63 -13.93
N PHE A 172 -3.26 -0.76 -13.64
CA PHE A 172 -3.89 -2.05 -13.37
C PHE A 172 -4.33 -2.79 -14.65
N GLY A 173 -4.69 -2.05 -15.71
CA GLY A 173 -5.45 -2.60 -16.83
C GLY A 173 -6.96 -2.77 -16.55
N PHE A 174 -7.42 -2.30 -15.39
CA PHE A 174 -8.81 -2.24 -14.94
C PHE A 174 -9.00 -1.01 -14.05
N ASN A 175 -10.26 -0.68 -13.73
CA ASN A 175 -10.60 0.37 -12.76
C ASN A 175 -10.77 -0.27 -11.36
N SER A 176 -9.87 0.02 -10.45
CA SER A 176 -9.83 -0.56 -9.10
C SER A 176 -10.99 -0.12 -8.18
N THR A 177 -11.83 0.82 -8.64
CA THR A 177 -13.00 1.29 -7.91
C THR A 177 -14.29 0.57 -8.31
N GLU A 178 -14.25 -0.25 -9.37
CA GLU A 178 -15.44 -0.93 -9.90
C GLU A 178 -15.67 -2.30 -9.28
N ASP A 179 -14.60 -3.04 -9.00
CA ASP A 179 -14.69 -4.41 -8.45
C ASP A 179 -13.60 -4.70 -7.41
N PHE A 180 -13.72 -5.85 -6.76
CA PHE A 180 -12.75 -6.36 -5.80
C PHE A 180 -11.60 -7.08 -6.49
N HIS A 181 -10.38 -6.70 -6.13
CA HIS A 181 -9.15 -7.32 -6.57
C HIS A 181 -8.31 -7.79 -5.38
N LEU A 182 -7.49 -8.82 -5.60
CA LEU A 182 -6.57 -9.33 -4.58
C LEU A 182 -5.24 -8.57 -4.67
N PHE A 183 -4.89 -7.85 -3.62
CA PHE A 183 -3.62 -7.17 -3.45
C PHE A 183 -2.75 -7.94 -2.46
N ALA A 184 -1.45 -8.06 -2.74
CA ALA A 184 -0.55 -8.74 -1.82
C ALA A 184 0.86 -8.15 -1.82
N PHE A 185 1.51 -8.21 -0.65
CA PHE A 185 2.94 -8.11 -0.47
C PHE A 185 3.53 -9.50 -0.21
N VAL A 186 4.68 -9.78 -0.79
CA VAL A 186 5.54 -10.87 -0.35
C VAL A 186 6.87 -10.27 0.08
N TRP A 187 7.19 -10.41 1.35
CA TRP A 187 8.38 -9.86 1.96
C TRP A 187 9.21 -10.98 2.59
N THR A 188 10.44 -11.14 2.10
CA THR A 188 11.43 -12.11 2.56
C THR A 188 12.75 -11.39 2.82
N PRO A 189 13.75 -12.06 3.42
CA PRO A 189 15.09 -11.46 3.54
C PRO A 189 15.75 -11.12 2.20
N GLU A 190 15.37 -11.83 1.12
CA GLU A 190 16.00 -11.72 -0.18
C GLU A 190 15.31 -10.75 -1.13
N TYR A 191 14.00 -10.54 -0.96
CA TYR A 191 13.21 -9.69 -1.85
C TYR A 191 11.91 -9.20 -1.21
N ILE A 192 11.38 -8.13 -1.80
CA ILE A 192 10.02 -7.65 -1.59
C ILE A 192 9.33 -7.62 -2.95
N SER A 193 8.12 -8.20 -3.03
CA SER A 193 7.32 -8.13 -4.25
C SER A 193 5.87 -7.73 -3.97
N TRP A 194 5.25 -7.17 -5.02
CA TRP A 194 3.86 -6.73 -5.05
C TRP A 194 3.11 -7.56 -6.08
N GLU A 195 1.97 -8.09 -5.66
CA GLU A 195 1.10 -8.89 -6.51
C GLU A 195 -0.30 -8.30 -6.58
N ILE A 196 -0.93 -8.40 -7.74
CA ILE A 196 -2.35 -8.08 -7.94
C ILE A 196 -3.00 -9.23 -8.70
N ASP A 197 -4.10 -9.76 -8.15
CA ASP A 197 -4.80 -10.94 -8.68
C ASP A 197 -3.85 -12.12 -8.92
N SER A 198 -2.92 -12.31 -7.98
CA SER A 198 -1.87 -13.35 -8.02
C SER A 198 -0.83 -13.19 -9.14
N VAL A 199 -0.79 -12.02 -9.78
CA VAL A 199 0.27 -11.67 -10.75
C VAL A 199 1.28 -10.76 -10.08
N GLU A 200 2.56 -11.17 -10.09
CA GLU A 200 3.64 -10.31 -9.59
C GLU A 200 3.86 -9.14 -10.56
N ILE A 201 3.69 -7.91 -10.04
CA ILE A 201 3.80 -6.67 -10.82
C ILE A 201 5.16 -6.01 -10.62
N ARG A 202 5.70 -6.12 -9.41
CA ARG A 202 7.00 -5.54 -9.03
C ARG A 202 7.73 -6.51 -8.11
N ARG A 203 9.04 -6.63 -8.28
CA ARG A 203 9.94 -7.30 -7.34
C ARG A 203 11.23 -6.49 -7.21
N ASP A 204 11.56 -6.14 -5.98
CA ASP A 204 12.85 -5.59 -5.63
C ASP A 204 13.64 -6.62 -4.83
N VAL A 205 14.86 -6.90 -5.27
CA VAL A 205 15.78 -7.83 -4.60
C VAL A 205 16.89 -7.06 -3.88
N ILE A 206 17.68 -7.73 -3.06
CA ILE A 206 18.89 -7.18 -2.43
C ILE A 206 19.72 -6.40 -3.47
N GLY A 207 20.14 -5.17 -3.11
CA GLY A 207 20.88 -4.25 -3.97
C GLY A 207 20.00 -3.38 -4.88
N MET A 208 18.69 -3.64 -4.97
CA MET A 208 17.71 -2.80 -5.66
C MET A 208 17.05 -1.78 -4.70
N ALA A 209 16.19 -0.91 -5.26
CA ALA A 209 15.44 0.07 -4.48
C ALA A 209 16.33 0.87 -3.52
N LYS A 210 17.46 1.37 -4.01
CA LYS A 210 18.42 2.17 -3.21
C LYS A 210 18.95 1.41 -1.97
N GLY A 211 19.02 0.08 -2.01
CA GLY A 211 19.42 -0.77 -0.89
C GLY A 211 18.36 -0.91 0.21
N GLN A 212 17.09 -0.59 -0.06
CA GLN A 212 16.05 -0.59 0.97
C GLN A 212 15.59 -1.99 1.37
N VAL A 213 15.74 -3.00 0.48
CA VAL A 213 15.36 -4.38 0.78
C VAL A 213 16.14 -4.93 1.98
N GLU A 214 17.46 -4.70 2.01
CA GLU A 214 18.35 -5.14 3.09
C GLU A 214 18.05 -4.48 4.43
N PHE A 215 17.46 -3.29 4.38
CA PHE A 215 17.14 -2.49 5.56
C PHE A 215 15.71 -2.67 6.06
N MET A 216 14.87 -3.39 5.33
CA MET A 216 13.53 -3.71 5.73
C MET A 216 13.56 -4.91 6.70
N THR A 217 14.01 -4.65 7.94
CA THR A 217 14.31 -5.69 8.95
C THR A 217 13.49 -5.58 10.23
N LYS A 218 12.70 -4.51 10.36
CA LYS A 218 11.84 -4.30 11.54
C LYS A 218 10.48 -4.93 11.32
N GLU A 219 9.95 -5.54 12.36
CA GLU A 219 8.60 -6.10 12.35
C GLU A 219 7.55 -5.05 11.99
N GLN A 220 6.60 -5.41 11.12
CA GLN A 220 5.58 -4.49 10.62
C GLN A 220 4.19 -5.11 10.77
N SER A 221 3.20 -4.25 10.95
CA SER A 221 1.79 -4.65 10.96
C SER A 221 1.11 -4.31 9.62
N LEU A 222 0.14 -5.15 9.23
CA LEU A 222 -0.73 -4.88 8.08
C LEU A 222 -1.71 -3.76 8.41
N ARG A 223 -1.83 -2.80 7.49
CA ARG A 223 -2.68 -1.62 7.65
C ARG A 223 -3.38 -1.23 6.37
N PHE A 224 -4.45 -0.49 6.55
CA PHE A 224 -5.25 0.09 5.46
C PHE A 224 -5.65 1.50 5.86
N ASN A 225 -5.62 2.44 4.93
CA ASN A 225 -6.22 3.74 5.18
C ASN A 225 -6.91 4.33 3.94
N LEU A 226 -7.83 5.25 4.20
CA LEU A 226 -8.45 6.11 3.22
C LEU A 226 -8.43 7.53 3.79
N TRP A 227 -7.67 8.41 3.12
CA TRP A 227 -7.44 9.77 3.56
C TRP A 227 -7.33 10.75 2.38
N ALA A 228 -7.14 12.05 2.65
CA ALA A 228 -7.00 13.08 1.64
C ALA A 228 -5.73 13.91 1.87
N SER A 229 -4.92 14.04 0.79
CA SER A 229 -3.63 14.72 0.82
C SER A 229 -3.75 16.22 0.55
N LYS A 230 -2.79 16.98 1.06
CA LYS A 230 -2.55 18.39 0.70
C LYS A 230 -1.85 18.56 -0.63
N SER A 231 -1.18 17.53 -1.13
CA SER A 231 -0.36 17.56 -2.33
C SER A 231 -1.22 17.36 -3.59
N ALA A 232 -1.75 18.44 -4.13
CA ALA A 232 -2.57 18.40 -5.34
C ALA A 232 -1.81 17.88 -6.56
N SER A 233 -0.48 18.05 -6.63
CA SER A 233 0.35 17.51 -7.72
C SER A 233 0.50 15.99 -7.65
N TRP A 234 0.30 15.39 -6.48
CA TRP A 234 0.40 13.94 -6.27
C TRP A 234 -0.96 13.24 -6.43
N THR A 235 -2.00 13.75 -5.75
CA THR A 235 -3.30 13.08 -5.62
C THR A 235 -4.45 13.80 -6.30
N GLY A 236 -4.24 14.99 -6.87
CA GLY A 236 -5.30 15.91 -7.25
C GLY A 236 -5.72 16.82 -6.09
N LYS A 237 -6.54 17.82 -6.40
CA LYS A 237 -7.04 18.76 -5.38
C LYS A 237 -8.25 18.18 -4.67
N PHE A 238 -8.14 17.93 -3.38
CA PHE A 238 -9.29 17.52 -2.56
C PHE A 238 -10.22 18.69 -2.33
N THR A 239 -11.47 18.57 -2.77
CA THR A 239 -12.53 19.57 -2.59
C THR A 239 -13.69 19.06 -1.73
N GLY A 240 -13.82 17.73 -1.59
CA GLY A 240 -14.94 17.09 -0.92
C GLY A 240 -16.26 17.14 -1.71
N ALA A 241 -16.22 17.55 -2.98
CA ALA A 241 -17.41 17.64 -3.83
C ALA A 241 -18.06 16.27 -4.02
N GLU A 242 -17.26 15.24 -4.20
CA GLU A 242 -17.70 13.85 -4.40
C GLU A 242 -18.43 13.27 -3.19
N LEU A 243 -18.27 13.92 -2.01
CA LEU A 243 -18.96 13.53 -0.76
C LEU A 243 -20.33 14.22 -0.58
N ALA A 244 -20.84 14.88 -1.63
CA ALA A 244 -22.13 15.58 -1.55
C ALA A 244 -23.30 14.65 -1.25
N ASP A 245 -23.27 13.47 -1.85
CA ASP A 245 -24.35 12.47 -1.75
C ASP A 245 -24.12 11.46 -0.60
N GLY A 246 -23.03 11.61 0.17
CA GLY A 246 -22.71 10.77 1.31
C GLY A 246 -21.25 10.32 1.37
N PRO A 247 -20.90 9.47 2.33
CA PRO A 247 -19.57 8.91 2.46
C PRO A 247 -19.25 7.94 1.32
N ILE A 248 -17.95 7.84 0.98
CA ILE A 248 -17.42 6.89 0.00
C ILE A 248 -16.51 5.91 0.75
N ALA A 249 -16.54 4.64 0.35
CA ALA A 249 -15.87 3.56 1.06
C ALA A 249 -14.80 2.84 0.22
N GLN A 250 -13.60 2.67 0.79
CA GLN A 250 -12.72 1.55 0.45
C GLN A 250 -13.30 0.31 1.15
N GLU A 251 -13.57 -0.73 0.39
CA GLU A 251 -14.16 -1.95 0.92
C GLU A 251 -13.10 -3.07 0.97
N ILE A 252 -12.99 -3.75 2.10
CA ILE A 252 -12.07 -4.87 2.34
C ILE A 252 -12.92 -6.10 2.65
N ASP A 253 -12.89 -7.10 1.75
CA ASP A 253 -13.63 -8.34 1.86
C ASP A 253 -12.96 -9.29 2.86
N TYR A 254 -11.64 -9.38 2.81
CA TYR A 254 -10.83 -10.09 3.81
C TYR A 254 -9.40 -9.57 3.86
N GLY A 255 -8.75 -9.81 5.00
CA GLY A 255 -7.32 -9.69 5.21
C GLY A 255 -6.69 -11.02 5.64
N ARG A 256 -5.52 -11.37 5.10
CA ARG A 256 -4.79 -12.59 5.45
C ARG A 256 -3.30 -12.33 5.61
N VAL A 257 -2.72 -12.97 6.61
CA VAL A 257 -1.30 -12.89 6.88
C VAL A 257 -0.72 -14.30 6.99
N TYR A 258 0.39 -14.48 6.28
CA TYR A 258 1.22 -15.69 6.35
C TYR A 258 2.60 -15.29 6.83
N SER A 259 3.05 -15.89 7.92
CA SER A 259 4.43 -15.75 8.40
C SER A 259 5.40 -16.49 7.47
N TYR A 260 6.62 -15.98 7.36
CA TYR A 260 7.69 -16.62 6.58
C TYR A 260 8.72 -17.24 7.51
N ASP A 261 8.98 -18.52 7.31
CA ASP A 261 10.06 -19.22 8.00
C ASP A 261 11.35 -19.11 7.17
N THR A 262 12.36 -18.46 7.72
CA THR A 262 13.62 -18.18 7.03
C THR A 262 14.52 -19.40 6.83
N GLU A 263 14.35 -20.45 7.63
CA GLU A 263 15.12 -21.69 7.52
C GLU A 263 14.53 -22.61 6.45
N THR A 264 13.21 -22.83 6.49
CA THR A 264 12.51 -23.70 5.55
C THR A 264 12.09 -22.99 4.27
N LYS A 265 12.14 -21.66 4.24
CA LYS A 265 11.68 -20.77 3.16
C LYS A 265 10.21 -21.00 2.78
N THR A 266 9.36 -21.26 3.77
CA THR A 266 7.94 -21.56 3.58
C THR A 266 7.05 -20.53 4.25
N PHE A 267 5.85 -20.33 3.67
CA PHE A 267 4.82 -19.48 4.23
C PHE A 267 3.79 -20.33 4.97
N THR A 268 3.45 -19.91 6.21
CA THR A 268 2.40 -20.56 7.01
C THR A 268 1.36 -19.52 7.40
N LYS A 269 0.08 -19.81 7.14
CA LYS A 269 -1.00 -18.89 7.49
C LYS A 269 -1.00 -18.63 9.00
N ALA A 270 -0.78 -17.36 9.38
CA ALA A 270 -0.78 -16.93 10.77
C ALA A 270 -2.19 -16.60 11.24
N TRP A 271 -2.94 -15.79 10.47
CA TRP A 271 -4.33 -15.44 10.73
C TRP A 271 -5.05 -14.95 9.46
N GLN A 272 -6.36 -14.83 9.55
CA GLN A 272 -7.21 -14.14 8.59
C GLN A 272 -8.40 -13.51 9.31
N ASP A 273 -8.95 -12.46 8.72
CA ASP A 273 -10.22 -11.87 9.10
C ASP A 273 -11.05 -11.69 7.82
N ASP A 274 -12.21 -12.32 7.79
CA ASP A 274 -13.20 -12.21 6.70
C ASP A 274 -14.27 -11.16 7.05
N PHE A 275 -14.07 -10.38 8.12
CA PHE A 275 -14.91 -9.29 8.61
C PHE A 275 -16.38 -9.66 8.79
N GLU A 276 -16.63 -10.91 9.15
CA GLU A 276 -17.96 -11.39 9.44
C GLU A 276 -18.50 -10.81 10.76
N GLY A 277 -19.82 -10.55 10.80
CA GLY A 277 -20.47 -9.97 11.97
C GLY A 277 -20.70 -8.47 11.86
N ASP A 278 -20.80 -7.79 13.00
CA ASP A 278 -21.17 -6.37 13.11
C ASP A 278 -20.15 -5.51 13.85
N LYS A 279 -18.99 -6.09 14.19
CA LYS A 279 -17.94 -5.42 14.99
C LYS A 279 -16.55 -5.83 14.55
N LEU A 280 -15.65 -4.87 14.63
CA LEU A 280 -14.24 -5.09 14.44
C LEU A 280 -13.68 -6.01 15.54
N ASP A 281 -12.88 -7.01 15.17
CA ASP A 281 -12.13 -7.81 16.13
C ASP A 281 -10.97 -7.00 16.75
N ALA A 282 -11.23 -6.45 17.93
CA ALA A 282 -10.27 -5.64 18.64
C ALA A 282 -9.03 -6.43 19.16
N THR A 283 -9.00 -7.77 19.02
CA THR A 283 -7.80 -8.55 19.32
C THR A 283 -6.75 -8.42 18.23
N HIS A 284 -7.17 -8.28 16.96
CA HIS A 284 -6.30 -8.14 15.81
C HIS A 284 -6.17 -6.71 15.31
N TRP A 285 -7.18 -5.85 15.55
CA TRP A 285 -7.25 -4.52 14.96
C TRP A 285 -7.38 -3.38 15.97
N TYR A 286 -6.97 -2.20 15.55
CA TYR A 286 -7.34 -0.91 16.13
C TYR A 286 -7.55 0.13 15.04
N THR A 287 -8.17 1.25 15.38
CA THR A 287 -8.53 2.31 14.42
C THR A 287 -7.74 3.57 14.68
N GLY A 288 -7.45 4.33 13.63
CA GLY A 288 -6.80 5.62 13.70
C GLY A 288 -7.73 6.70 14.30
N ASN A 289 -7.14 7.62 15.08
CA ASN A 289 -7.84 8.79 15.64
C ASN A 289 -6.86 9.97 15.75
N TRP A 290 -6.44 10.49 14.60
CA TRP A 290 -5.52 11.64 14.53
C TRP A 290 -5.72 12.43 13.23
N ASN A 291 -5.16 13.65 13.16
CA ASN A 291 -5.20 14.45 11.94
C ASN A 291 -4.28 13.84 10.86
N MET A 292 -4.83 13.66 9.67
CA MET A 292 -4.12 13.18 8.49
C MET A 292 -4.31 14.19 7.35
N GLU A 293 -3.54 15.26 7.36
CA GLU A 293 -3.49 16.32 6.35
C GLU A 293 -4.83 17.06 6.12
N LYS A 294 -5.68 16.57 5.21
CA LYS A 294 -6.95 17.23 4.85
C LYS A 294 -8.16 16.62 5.57
N VAL A 295 -7.96 15.52 6.30
CA VAL A 295 -9.01 14.83 7.05
C VAL A 295 -8.55 14.56 8.48
N ASP A 296 -9.48 14.36 9.40
CA ASP A 296 -9.24 13.72 10.67
C ASP A 296 -9.60 12.24 10.54
N LEU A 297 -8.67 11.33 10.87
CA LEU A 297 -9.00 9.90 10.94
C LEU A 297 -9.92 9.68 12.15
N ALA A 298 -11.02 8.99 11.92
CA ALA A 298 -12.04 8.76 12.94
C ALA A 298 -12.38 7.28 13.07
N PRO A 299 -12.43 6.73 14.31
CA PRO A 299 -12.84 5.34 14.54
C PRO A 299 -14.19 5.00 13.93
N GLU A 300 -15.12 5.95 13.92
CA GLU A 300 -16.47 5.81 13.40
C GLU A 300 -16.51 5.64 11.88
N ASN A 301 -15.44 5.98 11.19
CA ASN A 301 -15.28 5.79 9.76
C ASN A 301 -14.72 4.39 9.40
N VAL A 302 -14.47 3.53 10.38
CA VAL A 302 -14.19 2.11 10.18
C VAL A 302 -15.45 1.32 10.54
N VAL A 303 -16.13 0.75 9.56
CA VAL A 303 -17.43 0.10 9.72
C VAL A 303 -17.35 -1.34 9.27
N ILE A 304 -17.86 -2.28 10.07
CA ILE A 304 -18.06 -3.67 9.70
C ILE A 304 -19.52 -3.86 9.31
N GLU A 305 -19.75 -4.17 8.04
CA GLU A 305 -21.09 -4.30 7.48
C GLU A 305 -21.07 -5.19 6.22
N ASP A 306 -22.08 -6.04 6.07
CA ASP A 306 -22.26 -6.94 4.92
C ASP A 306 -21.03 -7.86 4.68
N GLY A 307 -20.41 -8.38 5.75
CA GLY A 307 -19.23 -9.23 5.66
C GLY A 307 -18.00 -8.51 5.10
N LYS A 308 -17.85 -7.21 5.37
CA LYS A 308 -16.72 -6.39 4.91
C LYS A 308 -16.33 -5.36 5.95
N CYS A 309 -15.05 -4.99 5.92
CA CYS A 309 -14.60 -3.76 6.55
C CYS A 309 -14.66 -2.62 5.51
N LYS A 310 -15.39 -1.55 5.86
CA LYS A 310 -15.52 -0.33 5.05
C LYS A 310 -14.74 0.79 5.72
N LEU A 311 -13.73 1.32 5.03
CA LEU A 311 -13.03 2.53 5.42
C LEU A 311 -13.67 3.71 4.71
N LEU A 312 -14.27 4.61 5.46
CA LEU A 312 -15.05 5.72 4.90
C LEU A 312 -14.19 6.98 4.78
N ILE A 313 -14.41 7.72 3.69
CA ILE A 313 -14.14 9.15 3.65
C ILE A 313 -15.48 9.87 3.66
N SER A 314 -15.64 10.82 4.59
CA SER A 314 -16.93 11.45 4.87
C SER A 314 -16.78 12.94 5.17
N ARG A 315 -17.91 13.67 5.18
CA ARG A 315 -17.97 15.07 5.58
C ARG A 315 -19.14 15.33 6.52
N VAL A 316 -18.97 16.29 7.45
CA VAL A 316 -19.99 16.77 8.36
C VAL A 316 -20.01 18.29 8.31
N ALA A 317 -21.21 18.91 8.21
CA ALA A 317 -21.34 20.36 8.27
C ALA A 317 -20.79 20.91 9.60
N LYS A 318 -20.12 22.08 9.55
CA LYS A 318 -19.58 22.78 10.73
C LYS A 318 -20.67 23.44 11.55
#